data_7a0696d86a80049b9ffc4d4ae84a93bf
#
_entry.id   7a0696d86a80049b9ffc4d4ae84a93bf
#
_cell.length_a   1.000
_cell.length_b   1.000
_cell.length_c   1.000
_cell.angle_alpha   90.00
_cell.angle_beta   90.00
_cell.angle_gamma   90.00
#
_symmetry.space_group_name_H-M   'P 1'
#
loop_
_entity.id
_entity.type
_entity.pdbx_description
1 polymer ?
#
loop_
_entity_poly.entity_id
_entity_poly.type
_entity_poly.pdbx_seq_one_letter_code
_entity_poly.pdbx_strand_id
1 'polypeptide(L)'
;MSKLHNKIIEITDRIIDRSKYYRKSYLNNITAMEDDNDNDRSSIACSNMAHVVAGSPASEKNSILTNTQPNIGIVSAYNDMLSAHKPLENFPKIIKAAANQFGATAQMAGGVPAMCDGITQGRPAMELSLMSRDVIAMSTAVSLSHGVYDAALCLGVCDKIVPGLFIGALSFGHLPIIFIPAGPMSSGIPNEEKARVRKAFAKGEASREELLKAEISSYHGEGTCTFYGTANSNQVLMEIMGLHLPGAAFIHPHSDLRNAYNVAATQQAILISRKGQDIRPIGKIIDERSFVNAIIGLLATGGSTNHTLHLPAMAAAAGIKLLWEDFEDLSKIIPLLAKVYPNGSADINQFHAAGGMSFIIGELLDEGLLDGSAKTVWGKNLFDYVSEANLKDSKLVWHKEKSKSYDYKILRGVKDPHQKNGGLKMLKGNLGKGVIKISAVKPEHYRIVAPAMVFNNQEDVKEAYHNGLLNKDIVVVVRFQGPKANGMPELHALTPILSNLQDMGFKVALITDGRMSGASGRVPSAIHVTPEAIDGGTISKIQDGDKIEIDANIGILNLNENYSNRKTPKLEKDLNLGFGRNLFSLLRKNAISAESGAGLNLIND
;
A
#
# COMPACT_ATOMS: atom_id res chain seq x y z
N MET A 1 17.03 -14.85 20.26
CA MET A 1 15.74 -14.24 19.86
C MET A 1 14.85 -14.12 21.08
N SER A 2 14.29 -12.97 21.31
CA SER A 2 13.38 -12.72 22.43
C SER A 2 12.03 -13.44 22.21
N LYS A 3 11.32 -13.73 23.31
CA LYS A 3 9.93 -14.22 23.23
C LYS A 3 9.05 -13.14 22.59
N LEU A 4 8.10 -13.55 21.75
CA LEU A 4 7.14 -12.61 21.14
C LEU A 4 6.39 -11.83 22.22
N HIS A 5 6.25 -10.53 22.01
CA HIS A 5 5.64 -9.58 22.94
C HIS A 5 4.17 -9.95 23.21
N ASN A 6 3.78 -10.04 24.50
CA ASN A 6 2.44 -10.52 24.89
C ASN A 6 1.30 -9.74 24.24
N LYS A 7 1.44 -8.43 24.06
CA LYS A 7 0.41 -7.61 23.41
C LYS A 7 0.23 -7.95 21.93
N ILE A 8 1.29 -8.37 21.23
CA ILE A 8 1.21 -8.82 19.83
C ILE A 8 0.43 -10.14 19.77
N ILE A 9 0.71 -11.06 20.70
CA ILE A 9 -0.05 -12.32 20.82
C ILE A 9 -1.53 -12.01 21.06
N GLU A 10 -1.86 -11.18 22.05
CA GLU A 10 -3.24 -10.78 22.36
C GLU A 10 -3.98 -10.19 21.16
N ILE A 11 -3.32 -9.28 20.40
CA ILE A 11 -3.92 -8.66 19.22
C ILE A 11 -4.13 -9.70 18.12
N THR A 12 -3.15 -10.58 17.90
CA THR A 12 -3.24 -11.65 16.90
C THR A 12 -4.40 -12.59 17.23
N ASP A 13 -4.50 -13.04 18.48
CA ASP A 13 -5.57 -13.92 18.96
C ASP A 13 -6.95 -13.25 18.80
N ARG A 14 -7.06 -11.96 19.14
CA ARG A 14 -8.28 -11.17 18.94
C ARG A 14 -8.70 -11.12 17.46
N ILE A 15 -7.73 -10.97 16.54
CA ILE A 15 -8.00 -10.98 15.11
C ILE A 15 -8.43 -12.38 14.65
N ILE A 16 -7.77 -13.44 15.12
CA ILE A 16 -8.13 -14.84 14.85
C ILE A 16 -9.58 -15.11 15.28
N ASP A 17 -9.92 -14.78 16.52
CA ASP A 17 -11.26 -15.03 17.07
C ASP A 17 -12.33 -14.29 16.25
N ARG A 18 -12.11 -13.02 15.94
CA ARG A 18 -13.02 -12.19 15.15
C ARG A 18 -13.18 -12.69 13.71
N SER A 19 -12.13 -13.27 13.14
CA SER A 19 -12.07 -13.73 11.74
C SER A 19 -12.52 -15.17 11.57
N LYS A 20 -12.65 -15.93 12.64
CA LYS A 20 -12.79 -17.41 12.65
C LYS A 20 -13.79 -17.96 11.63
N TYR A 21 -14.97 -17.37 11.52
CA TYR A 21 -16.01 -17.81 10.58
C TYR A 21 -15.58 -17.59 9.13
N TYR A 22 -15.19 -16.38 8.78
CA TYR A 22 -14.81 -15.98 7.42
C TYR A 22 -13.54 -16.69 6.98
N ARG A 23 -12.54 -16.76 7.88
CA ARG A 23 -11.28 -17.46 7.60
C ARG A 23 -11.49 -18.95 7.33
N LYS A 24 -12.34 -19.60 8.11
CA LYS A 24 -12.69 -21.00 7.89
C LYS A 24 -13.36 -21.19 6.53
N SER A 25 -14.31 -20.33 6.16
CA SER A 25 -14.97 -20.38 4.85
C SER A 25 -13.96 -20.21 3.71
N TYR A 26 -13.06 -19.22 3.82
CA TYR A 26 -12.00 -19.00 2.85
C TYR A 26 -11.09 -20.23 2.69
N LEU A 27 -10.61 -20.81 3.79
CA LEU A 27 -9.75 -21.99 3.74
C LEU A 27 -10.45 -23.23 3.18
N ASN A 28 -11.73 -23.41 3.48
CA ASN A 28 -12.52 -24.48 2.89
C ASN A 28 -12.63 -24.33 1.37
N ASN A 29 -12.84 -23.10 0.87
CA ASN A 29 -12.88 -22.84 -0.57
C ASN A 29 -11.52 -23.14 -1.22
N ILE A 30 -10.40 -22.80 -0.58
CA ILE A 30 -9.06 -23.14 -1.09
C ILE A 30 -8.90 -24.66 -1.17
N THR A 31 -9.26 -25.39 -0.12
CA THR A 31 -9.17 -26.86 -0.11
C THR A 31 -10.03 -27.47 -1.21
N ALA A 32 -11.26 -26.99 -1.39
CA ALA A 32 -12.11 -27.43 -2.47
C ALA A 32 -11.48 -27.20 -3.86
N MET A 33 -10.81 -26.04 -4.06
CA MET A 33 -10.10 -25.73 -5.31
C MET A 33 -8.83 -26.58 -5.51
N GLU A 34 -8.15 -26.98 -4.43
CA GLU A 34 -6.99 -27.89 -4.50
C GLU A 34 -7.42 -29.33 -4.86
N ASP A 35 -8.52 -29.78 -4.30
CA ASP A 35 -9.06 -31.13 -4.49
C ASP A 35 -9.81 -31.29 -5.82
N ASP A 36 -10.18 -30.17 -6.45
CA ASP A 36 -10.91 -30.16 -7.72
C ASP A 36 -9.97 -30.48 -8.89
N ASN A 37 -10.17 -31.65 -9.48
CA ASN A 37 -9.40 -32.09 -10.64
C ASN A 37 -9.59 -31.18 -11.86
N ASP A 38 -10.69 -30.44 -11.95
CA ASP A 38 -10.92 -29.47 -13.05
C ASP A 38 -9.99 -28.25 -12.98
N ASN A 39 -9.34 -28.01 -11.84
CA ASN A 39 -8.31 -27.00 -11.69
C ASN A 39 -6.90 -27.47 -12.13
N ASP A 40 -6.72 -28.71 -12.54
CA ASP A 40 -5.46 -29.17 -13.13
C ASP A 40 -5.47 -29.04 -14.65
N ARG A 41 -4.35 -28.61 -15.23
CA ARG A 41 -4.21 -28.44 -16.67
C ARG A 41 -4.48 -29.74 -17.45
N SER A 42 -4.32 -30.91 -16.85
CA SER A 42 -4.63 -32.22 -17.48
C SER A 42 -6.11 -32.45 -17.73
N SER A 43 -6.98 -31.74 -16.99
CA SER A 43 -8.44 -31.84 -17.16
C SER A 43 -8.98 -31.02 -18.33
N ILE A 44 -8.17 -30.06 -18.85
CA ILE A 44 -8.58 -29.18 -19.93
C ILE A 44 -8.91 -30.00 -21.19
N ALA A 45 -10.11 -29.83 -21.74
CA ALA A 45 -10.54 -30.49 -22.95
C ALA A 45 -9.57 -30.25 -24.13
N CYS A 46 -9.43 -31.26 -25.02
CA CYS A 46 -8.46 -31.21 -26.13
C CYS A 46 -8.60 -29.95 -27.01
N SER A 47 -9.83 -29.53 -27.31
CA SER A 47 -10.09 -28.31 -28.09
C SER A 47 -9.60 -27.05 -27.36
N ASN A 48 -9.81 -26.97 -26.06
CA ASN A 48 -9.37 -25.82 -25.23
C ASN A 48 -7.84 -25.81 -25.10
N MET A 49 -7.23 -26.98 -24.85
CA MET A 49 -5.77 -27.12 -24.79
C MET A 49 -5.09 -26.73 -26.11
N ALA A 50 -5.73 -27.01 -27.25
CA ALA A 50 -5.22 -26.62 -28.56
C ALA A 50 -4.98 -25.11 -28.69
N HIS A 51 -5.84 -24.26 -28.07
CA HIS A 51 -5.64 -22.81 -28.05
C HIS A 51 -4.42 -22.42 -27.22
N VAL A 52 -4.20 -23.05 -26.06
CA VAL A 52 -3.01 -22.80 -25.22
C VAL A 52 -1.74 -23.15 -25.97
N VAL A 53 -1.74 -24.31 -26.63
CA VAL A 53 -0.60 -24.81 -27.42
C VAL A 53 -0.35 -23.92 -28.65
N ALA A 54 -1.39 -23.46 -29.34
CA ALA A 54 -1.28 -22.56 -30.48
C ALA A 54 -0.59 -21.22 -30.11
N GLY A 55 -0.90 -20.70 -28.92
CA GLY A 55 -0.28 -19.47 -28.39
C GLY A 55 1.14 -19.65 -27.87
N SER A 56 1.65 -20.87 -27.78
CA SER A 56 2.95 -21.16 -27.17
C SER A 56 4.08 -21.24 -28.21
N PRO A 57 5.34 -20.86 -27.84
CA PRO A 57 6.51 -21.06 -28.67
C PRO A 57 6.69 -22.55 -29.05
N ALA A 58 7.21 -22.84 -30.23
CA ALA A 58 7.38 -24.20 -30.71
C ALA A 58 8.19 -25.10 -29.75
N SER A 59 9.20 -24.53 -29.09
CA SER A 59 10.03 -25.22 -28.09
C SER A 59 9.28 -25.61 -26.80
N GLU A 60 8.16 -24.96 -26.48
CA GLU A 60 7.41 -25.16 -25.24
C GLU A 60 6.14 -26.00 -25.41
N LYS A 61 5.68 -26.20 -26.67
CA LYS A 61 4.41 -26.88 -26.97
C LYS A 61 4.31 -28.27 -26.34
N ASN A 62 5.36 -29.07 -26.46
CA ASN A 62 5.39 -30.42 -25.91
C ASN A 62 5.31 -30.43 -24.37
N SER A 63 6.06 -29.53 -23.72
CA SER A 63 6.05 -29.39 -22.26
C SER A 63 4.67 -29.02 -21.72
N ILE A 64 3.94 -28.14 -22.43
CA ILE A 64 2.58 -27.73 -22.08
C ILE A 64 1.59 -28.87 -22.28
N LEU A 65 1.69 -29.63 -23.40
CA LEU A 65 0.82 -30.75 -23.72
C LEU A 65 0.96 -31.93 -22.74
N THR A 66 2.20 -32.29 -22.39
CA THR A 66 2.47 -33.45 -21.54
C THR A 66 2.12 -33.20 -20.08
N ASN A 67 1.88 -31.96 -19.69
CA ASN A 67 1.57 -31.55 -18.31
C ASN A 67 2.59 -32.05 -17.25
N THR A 68 3.83 -32.34 -17.66
CA THR A 68 4.88 -32.91 -16.79
C THR A 68 5.70 -31.84 -16.07
N GLN A 69 5.76 -30.63 -16.64
CA GLN A 69 6.52 -29.50 -16.10
C GLN A 69 5.62 -28.38 -15.62
N PRO A 70 6.04 -27.60 -14.62
CA PRO A 70 5.30 -26.41 -14.18
C PRO A 70 5.13 -25.39 -15.31
N ASN A 71 3.96 -24.74 -15.36
CA ASN A 71 3.70 -23.58 -16.18
C ASN A 71 3.40 -22.38 -15.28
N ILE A 72 4.23 -21.35 -15.37
CA ILE A 72 4.16 -20.18 -14.49
C ILE A 72 3.41 -19.03 -15.19
N GLY A 73 2.31 -18.57 -14.56
CA GLY A 73 1.59 -17.39 -15.03
C GLY A 73 2.31 -16.10 -14.64
N ILE A 74 2.38 -15.13 -15.53
CA ILE A 74 2.92 -13.80 -15.27
C ILE A 74 1.76 -12.79 -15.35
N VAL A 75 1.46 -12.10 -14.27
CA VAL A 75 0.51 -10.98 -14.23
C VAL A 75 1.31 -9.70 -14.04
N SER A 76 1.28 -8.79 -15.00
CA SER A 76 2.14 -7.61 -14.99
C SER A 76 1.36 -6.31 -15.06
N ALA A 77 1.78 -5.34 -14.25
CA ALA A 77 1.31 -3.96 -14.29
C ALA A 77 2.20 -3.06 -15.16
N TYR A 78 2.87 -3.61 -16.17
CA TYR A 78 3.68 -2.83 -17.10
C TYR A 78 2.88 -1.67 -17.71
N ASN A 79 3.55 -0.52 -17.85
CA ASN A 79 3.00 0.67 -18.48
C ASN A 79 4.14 1.58 -18.95
N ASP A 80 4.09 2.03 -20.20
CA ASP A 80 5.12 2.89 -20.82
C ASP A 80 5.19 4.29 -20.21
N MET A 81 4.06 4.85 -19.83
CA MET A 81 3.95 6.23 -19.37
C MET A 81 4.33 6.38 -17.90
N LEU A 82 4.23 5.31 -17.10
CA LEU A 82 4.42 5.36 -15.65
C LEU A 82 5.85 4.95 -15.29
N SER A 83 6.67 5.89 -14.84
CA SER A 83 8.08 5.64 -14.47
C SER A 83 8.27 4.43 -13.57
N ALA A 84 7.37 4.24 -12.59
CA ALA A 84 7.43 3.11 -11.66
C ALA A 84 7.17 1.75 -12.30
N HIS A 85 6.41 1.71 -13.41
CA HIS A 85 5.96 0.48 -14.08
C HIS A 85 6.72 0.18 -15.36
N LYS A 86 7.40 1.18 -15.93
CA LYS A 86 8.22 1.03 -17.14
C LYS A 86 9.28 -0.08 -17.03
N PRO A 87 10.00 -0.26 -15.90
CA PRO A 87 10.99 -1.34 -15.79
C PRO A 87 10.42 -2.75 -15.95
N LEU A 88 9.11 -2.95 -15.72
CA LEU A 88 8.46 -4.25 -15.84
C LEU A 88 8.40 -4.78 -17.28
N GLU A 89 8.72 -3.95 -18.29
CA GLU A 89 8.74 -4.32 -19.70
C GLU A 89 9.60 -5.57 -19.99
N ASN A 90 10.79 -5.61 -19.41
CA ASN A 90 11.77 -6.65 -19.69
C ASN A 90 11.69 -7.86 -18.74
N PHE A 91 10.99 -7.75 -17.60
CA PHE A 91 10.94 -8.82 -16.60
C PHE A 91 10.33 -10.12 -17.14
N PRO A 92 9.23 -10.10 -17.93
CA PRO A 92 8.67 -11.33 -18.50
C PRO A 92 9.65 -12.09 -19.39
N LYS A 93 10.53 -11.39 -20.11
CA LYS A 93 11.57 -12.02 -20.95
C LYS A 93 12.60 -12.77 -20.10
N ILE A 94 13.05 -12.14 -19.01
CA ILE A 94 13.99 -12.76 -18.06
C ILE A 94 13.34 -13.98 -17.39
N ILE A 95 12.10 -13.85 -16.94
CA ILE A 95 11.33 -14.91 -16.28
C ILE A 95 11.14 -16.12 -17.20
N LYS A 96 10.74 -15.90 -18.46
CA LYS A 96 10.57 -16.98 -19.44
C LYS A 96 11.88 -17.71 -19.70
N ALA A 97 13.00 -16.98 -19.88
CA ALA A 97 14.32 -17.59 -20.06
C ALA A 97 14.74 -18.41 -18.84
N ALA A 98 14.51 -17.89 -17.62
CA ALA A 98 14.79 -18.60 -16.38
C ALA A 98 13.91 -19.84 -16.22
N ALA A 99 12.60 -19.74 -16.50
CA ALA A 99 11.70 -20.90 -16.43
C ALA A 99 12.19 -22.04 -17.34
N ASN A 100 12.55 -21.73 -18.59
CA ASN A 100 13.09 -22.72 -19.52
C ASN A 100 14.42 -23.33 -19.02
N GLN A 101 15.28 -22.52 -18.44
CA GLN A 101 16.55 -23.01 -17.86
C GLN A 101 16.32 -24.00 -16.70
N PHE A 102 15.26 -23.82 -15.91
CA PHE A 102 14.93 -24.67 -14.75
C PHE A 102 13.88 -25.73 -15.06
N GLY A 103 13.62 -26.05 -16.34
CA GLY A 103 12.71 -27.13 -16.74
C GLY A 103 11.24 -26.82 -16.53
N ALA A 104 10.84 -25.58 -16.72
CA ALA A 104 9.46 -25.12 -16.66
C ALA A 104 9.12 -24.21 -17.86
N THR A 105 7.85 -23.85 -17.98
CA THR A 105 7.40 -22.82 -18.93
C THR A 105 6.84 -21.62 -18.19
N ALA A 106 6.84 -20.45 -18.84
CA ALA A 106 6.21 -19.26 -18.29
C ALA A 106 5.49 -18.46 -19.38
N GLN A 107 4.27 -18.02 -19.10
CA GLN A 107 3.42 -17.29 -20.02
C GLN A 107 2.88 -16.02 -19.40
N MET A 108 2.74 -14.96 -20.22
CA MET A 108 1.95 -13.80 -19.79
C MET A 108 0.49 -14.22 -19.64
N ALA A 109 0.02 -14.29 -18.40
CA ALA A 109 -1.37 -14.56 -18.08
C ALA A 109 -2.25 -13.35 -18.43
N GLY A 110 -1.73 -12.14 -18.17
CA GLY A 110 -2.39 -10.90 -18.53
C GLY A 110 -1.65 -9.68 -18.02
N GLY A 111 -2.08 -8.50 -18.52
CA GLY A 111 -1.73 -7.20 -17.98
C GLY A 111 -2.85 -6.67 -17.09
N VAL A 112 -2.49 -5.98 -16.02
CA VAL A 112 -3.44 -5.19 -15.22
C VAL A 112 -3.22 -3.70 -15.48
N PRO A 113 -4.27 -2.86 -15.44
CA PRO A 113 -4.09 -1.43 -15.56
C PRO A 113 -3.28 -0.88 -14.39
N ALA A 114 -2.54 0.19 -14.64
CA ALA A 114 -1.84 0.92 -13.59
C ALA A 114 -2.22 2.40 -13.64
N MET A 115 -2.43 3.01 -12.47
CA MET A 115 -2.71 4.43 -12.34
C MET A 115 -1.73 5.04 -11.33
N CYS A 116 -0.98 6.05 -11.75
CA CYS A 116 -0.03 6.76 -10.90
C CYS A 116 -0.67 8.05 -10.36
N ASP A 117 -0.80 8.15 -9.05
CA ASP A 117 -1.31 9.35 -8.38
C ASP A 117 -0.43 10.58 -8.65
N GLY A 118 0.87 10.40 -8.84
CA GLY A 118 1.76 11.49 -9.23
C GLY A 118 1.36 12.19 -10.54
N ILE A 119 0.77 11.47 -11.48
CA ILE A 119 0.28 12.03 -12.76
C ILE A 119 -1.14 12.58 -12.62
N THR A 120 -2.00 11.90 -11.85
CA THR A 120 -3.43 12.25 -11.75
C THR A 120 -3.74 13.26 -10.66
N GLN A 121 -2.77 13.62 -9.81
CA GLN A 121 -2.96 14.63 -8.76
C GLN A 121 -3.53 15.96 -9.32
N GLY A 122 -4.61 16.45 -8.70
CA GLY A 122 -5.29 17.68 -9.11
C GLY A 122 -6.06 17.56 -10.44
N ARG A 123 -6.25 16.36 -10.97
CA ARG A 123 -7.01 16.10 -12.19
C ARG A 123 -8.26 15.27 -11.88
N PRO A 124 -9.32 15.36 -12.70
CA PRO A 124 -10.55 14.57 -12.49
C PRO A 124 -10.31 13.05 -12.43
N ALA A 125 -9.30 12.54 -13.15
CA ALA A 125 -8.93 11.13 -13.12
C ALA A 125 -8.53 10.62 -11.73
N MET A 126 -8.11 11.50 -10.81
CA MET A 126 -7.78 11.14 -9.42
C MET A 126 -8.96 10.52 -8.68
N GLU A 127 -10.18 10.86 -9.06
CA GLU A 127 -11.41 10.34 -8.47
C GLU A 127 -11.66 8.85 -8.78
N LEU A 128 -10.92 8.28 -9.75
CA LEU A 128 -10.94 6.84 -10.07
C LEU A 128 -9.84 6.06 -9.33
N SER A 129 -8.87 6.78 -8.76
CA SER A 129 -7.60 6.20 -8.33
C SER A 129 -7.77 5.10 -7.29
N LEU A 130 -8.50 5.32 -6.18
CA LEU A 130 -8.67 4.28 -5.15
C LEU A 130 -9.41 3.06 -5.69
N MET A 131 -10.48 3.28 -6.46
CA MET A 131 -11.30 2.21 -7.05
C MET A 131 -10.54 1.40 -8.11
N SER A 132 -9.46 1.94 -8.69
CA SER A 132 -8.60 1.18 -9.61
C SER A 132 -7.97 -0.05 -8.93
N ARG A 133 -7.82 -0.06 -7.61
CA ARG A 133 -7.40 -1.24 -6.83
C ARG A 133 -8.32 -2.43 -7.07
N ASP A 134 -9.62 -2.20 -7.02
CA ASP A 134 -10.61 -3.27 -7.17
C ASP A 134 -10.71 -3.72 -8.64
N VAL A 135 -10.53 -2.81 -9.60
CA VAL A 135 -10.40 -3.14 -11.03
C VAL A 135 -9.16 -4.00 -11.28
N ILE A 136 -8.03 -3.70 -10.66
CA ILE A 136 -6.80 -4.48 -10.75
C ILE A 136 -7.01 -5.87 -10.16
N ALA A 137 -7.71 -5.98 -9.04
CA ALA A 137 -8.06 -7.26 -8.42
C ALA A 137 -8.90 -8.12 -9.38
N MET A 138 -9.95 -7.56 -9.98
CA MET A 138 -10.78 -8.25 -10.98
C MET A 138 -9.97 -8.64 -12.22
N SER A 139 -9.09 -7.76 -12.72
CA SER A 139 -8.23 -8.04 -13.87
C SER A 139 -7.25 -9.19 -13.57
N THR A 140 -6.68 -9.23 -12.36
CA THR A 140 -5.83 -10.33 -11.89
C THR A 140 -6.61 -11.64 -11.86
N ALA A 141 -7.84 -11.62 -11.34
CA ALA A 141 -8.71 -12.79 -11.32
C ALA A 141 -9.01 -13.30 -12.74
N VAL A 142 -9.36 -12.42 -13.67
CA VAL A 142 -9.56 -12.78 -15.10
C VAL A 142 -8.30 -13.42 -15.67
N SER A 143 -7.12 -12.86 -15.40
CA SER A 143 -5.84 -13.38 -15.90
C SER A 143 -5.55 -14.81 -15.41
N LEU A 144 -5.85 -15.10 -14.15
CA LEU A 144 -5.57 -16.40 -13.52
C LEU A 144 -6.67 -17.45 -13.78
N SER A 145 -7.88 -17.03 -14.16
CA SER A 145 -9.05 -17.91 -14.32
C SER A 145 -8.98 -18.94 -15.46
N HIS A 146 -7.94 -18.87 -16.31
CA HIS A 146 -7.78 -19.79 -17.43
C HIS A 146 -7.38 -21.22 -17.01
N GLY A 147 -7.00 -21.44 -15.75
CA GLY A 147 -6.72 -22.79 -15.20
C GLY A 147 -5.48 -23.49 -15.78
N VAL A 148 -4.57 -22.74 -16.43
CA VAL A 148 -3.39 -23.31 -17.12
C VAL A 148 -2.09 -23.17 -16.35
N TYR A 149 -2.12 -22.56 -15.15
CA TYR A 149 -0.92 -22.22 -14.39
C TYR A 149 -0.79 -23.05 -13.11
N ASP A 150 0.43 -23.48 -12.82
CA ASP A 150 0.79 -24.22 -11.61
C ASP A 150 1.32 -23.31 -10.49
N ALA A 151 1.70 -22.09 -10.82
CA ALA A 151 2.04 -20.98 -9.93
C ALA A 151 1.98 -19.67 -10.71
N ALA A 152 2.06 -18.51 -10.01
CA ALA A 152 2.10 -17.23 -10.69
C ALA A 152 3.15 -16.28 -10.09
N LEU A 153 3.61 -15.33 -10.92
CA LEU A 153 4.44 -14.20 -10.57
C LEU A 153 3.66 -12.91 -10.81
N CYS A 154 3.44 -12.13 -9.76
CA CYS A 154 2.77 -10.83 -9.83
C CYS A 154 3.81 -9.71 -9.89
N LEU A 155 3.89 -9.00 -11.02
CA LEU A 155 4.82 -7.91 -11.26
C LEU A 155 4.12 -6.59 -11.01
N GLY A 156 4.43 -5.92 -9.91
CA GLY A 156 3.75 -4.67 -9.58
C GLY A 156 4.42 -3.87 -8.47
N VAL A 157 4.19 -2.58 -8.55
CA VAL A 157 4.60 -1.57 -7.57
C VAL A 157 3.48 -0.55 -7.40
N CYS A 158 3.70 0.52 -6.66
CA CYS A 158 2.77 1.64 -6.45
C CYS A 158 1.57 1.36 -5.54
N ASP A 159 0.78 2.43 -5.35
CA ASP A 159 -0.20 2.59 -4.29
C ASP A 159 -1.33 1.53 -4.35
N LYS A 160 -2.09 1.50 -5.45
CA LYS A 160 -3.26 0.61 -5.62
C LYS A 160 -2.93 -0.71 -6.29
N ILE A 161 -1.82 -0.74 -7.03
CA ILE A 161 -1.47 -1.89 -7.89
C ILE A 161 -1.12 -3.10 -7.04
N VAL A 162 -0.23 -2.94 -6.06
CA VAL A 162 0.16 -4.03 -5.17
C VAL A 162 -1.03 -4.58 -4.37
N PRO A 163 -1.85 -3.75 -3.69
CA PRO A 163 -3.05 -4.25 -3.03
C PRO A 163 -4.05 -4.91 -3.98
N GLY A 164 -4.23 -4.37 -5.19
CA GLY A 164 -5.13 -4.95 -6.18
C GLY A 164 -4.66 -6.32 -6.67
N LEU A 165 -3.39 -6.45 -7.04
CA LEU A 165 -2.77 -7.74 -7.38
C LEU A 165 -2.90 -8.75 -6.24
N PHE A 166 -2.69 -8.29 -4.99
CA PHE A 166 -2.76 -9.16 -3.82
C PHE A 166 -4.19 -9.66 -3.56
N ILE A 167 -5.20 -8.78 -3.63
CA ILE A 167 -6.62 -9.16 -3.49
C ILE A 167 -7.00 -10.17 -4.59
N GLY A 168 -6.62 -9.91 -5.84
CA GLY A 168 -6.87 -10.83 -6.95
C GLY A 168 -6.15 -12.17 -6.78
N ALA A 169 -4.91 -12.17 -6.32
CA ALA A 169 -4.12 -13.38 -6.02
C ALA A 169 -4.78 -14.22 -4.94
N LEU A 170 -5.31 -13.61 -3.88
CA LEU A 170 -5.99 -14.33 -2.80
C LEU A 170 -7.31 -14.99 -3.24
N SER A 171 -7.95 -14.48 -4.30
CA SER A 171 -9.11 -15.16 -4.92
C SER A 171 -8.72 -16.50 -5.57
N PHE A 172 -7.43 -16.69 -5.85
CA PHE A 172 -6.81 -17.95 -6.30
C PHE A 172 -5.86 -18.50 -5.23
N GLY A 173 -6.31 -18.49 -3.98
CA GLY A 173 -5.53 -18.85 -2.82
C GLY A 173 -4.90 -20.25 -2.84
N HIS A 174 -5.37 -21.15 -3.70
CA HIS A 174 -4.80 -22.47 -3.96
C HIS A 174 -3.52 -22.42 -4.82
N LEU A 175 -3.26 -21.32 -5.53
CA LEU A 175 -2.04 -21.16 -6.32
C LEU A 175 -0.89 -20.61 -5.47
N PRO A 176 0.32 -21.14 -5.62
CA PRO A 176 1.54 -20.47 -5.16
C PRO A 176 1.79 -19.19 -5.97
N ILE A 177 2.00 -18.07 -5.27
CA ILE A 177 2.20 -16.77 -5.92
C ILE A 177 3.34 -16.02 -5.24
N ILE A 178 4.27 -15.46 -6.03
CA ILE A 178 5.36 -14.59 -5.58
C ILE A 178 5.17 -13.21 -6.21
N PHE A 179 5.46 -12.16 -5.43
CA PHE A 179 5.44 -10.78 -5.90
C PHE A 179 6.86 -10.33 -6.27
N ILE A 180 7.01 -9.67 -7.40
CA ILE A 180 8.28 -9.12 -7.89
C ILE A 180 8.16 -7.62 -8.04
N PRO A 181 8.86 -6.82 -7.21
CA PRO A 181 8.87 -5.37 -7.33
C PRO A 181 9.80 -4.90 -8.46
N ALA A 182 9.48 -3.74 -9.07
CA ALA A 182 10.39 -3.09 -10.01
C ALA A 182 11.63 -2.51 -9.29
N GLY A 183 11.40 -1.83 -8.18
CA GLY A 183 12.41 -1.10 -7.42
C GLY A 183 12.35 0.42 -7.60
N PRO A 184 13.06 1.19 -6.77
CA PRO A 184 13.08 2.64 -6.83
C PRO A 184 13.99 3.15 -7.97
N MET A 185 13.65 4.34 -8.51
CA MET A 185 14.57 5.09 -9.36
C MET A 185 15.79 5.58 -8.56
N SER A 186 16.83 6.04 -9.24
CA SER A 186 17.98 6.68 -8.58
C SER A 186 17.56 7.93 -7.82
N SER A 187 18.31 8.29 -6.78
CA SER A 187 18.07 9.52 -6.02
C SER A 187 18.29 10.76 -6.89
N GLY A 188 17.34 11.70 -6.80
CA GLY A 188 17.43 13.01 -7.46
C GLY A 188 17.91 14.10 -6.49
N ILE A 189 17.39 15.33 -6.66
CA ILE A 189 17.67 16.43 -5.74
C ILE A 189 17.13 16.09 -4.33
N PRO A 190 17.75 16.67 -3.27
CA PRO A 190 17.30 16.45 -1.90
C PRO A 190 15.82 16.79 -1.71
N ASN A 191 15.11 15.98 -0.92
CA ASN A 191 13.68 16.18 -0.63
C ASN A 191 13.39 17.56 -0.02
N GLU A 192 14.31 18.10 0.76
CA GLU A 192 14.19 19.45 1.37
C GLU A 192 14.19 20.53 0.31
N GLU A 193 15.05 20.43 -0.71
CA GLU A 193 15.11 21.38 -1.82
C GLU A 193 13.82 21.35 -2.65
N LYS A 194 13.33 20.16 -2.98
CA LYS A 194 12.04 20.00 -3.65
C LYS A 194 10.88 20.62 -2.84
N ALA A 195 10.85 20.38 -1.54
CA ALA A 195 9.84 20.95 -0.65
C ALA A 195 9.95 22.48 -0.58
N ARG A 196 11.16 23.02 -0.57
CA ARG A 196 11.42 24.47 -0.59
C ARG A 196 10.84 25.11 -1.85
N VAL A 197 11.14 24.56 -3.02
CA VAL A 197 10.65 25.10 -4.31
C VAL A 197 9.10 25.01 -4.39
N ARG A 198 8.50 23.89 -3.94
CA ARG A 198 7.03 23.75 -3.88
C ARG A 198 6.37 24.80 -2.98
N LYS A 199 6.97 25.09 -1.82
CA LYS A 199 6.49 26.13 -0.90
C LYS A 199 6.62 27.52 -1.51
N ALA A 200 7.75 27.84 -2.12
CA ALA A 200 7.97 29.09 -2.81
C ALA A 200 6.96 29.30 -3.95
N PHE A 201 6.71 28.27 -4.75
CA PHE A 201 5.70 28.33 -5.80
C PHE A 201 4.29 28.57 -5.24
N ALA A 202 3.91 27.89 -4.15
CA ALA A 202 2.60 28.09 -3.51
C ALA A 202 2.41 29.52 -2.95
N LYS A 203 3.52 30.21 -2.63
CA LYS A 203 3.52 31.64 -2.21
C LYS A 203 3.59 32.62 -3.36
N GLY A 204 3.78 32.14 -4.61
CA GLY A 204 4.04 33.01 -5.77
C GLY A 204 5.47 33.56 -5.86
N GLU A 205 6.40 33.02 -5.06
CA GLU A 205 7.81 33.43 -4.99
C GLU A 205 8.70 32.66 -5.99
N ALA A 206 8.22 31.58 -6.58
CA ALA A 206 8.91 30.80 -7.62
C ALA A 206 8.04 30.66 -8.88
N SER A 207 8.69 30.62 -10.04
CA SER A 207 8.02 30.43 -11.32
C SER A 207 7.60 28.98 -11.56
N ARG A 208 6.67 28.76 -12.52
CA ARG A 208 6.30 27.44 -12.99
C ARG A 208 7.50 26.67 -13.58
N GLU A 209 8.41 27.36 -14.23
CA GLU A 209 9.61 26.78 -14.84
C GLU A 209 10.57 26.25 -13.77
N GLU A 210 10.81 27.04 -12.70
CA GLU A 210 11.62 26.62 -11.55
C GLU A 210 11.00 25.39 -10.85
N LEU A 211 9.68 25.40 -10.64
CA LEU A 211 8.98 24.25 -10.09
C LEU A 211 9.15 23.01 -10.99
N LEU A 212 8.91 23.15 -12.31
CA LEU A 212 9.04 22.04 -13.26
C LEU A 212 10.47 21.48 -13.28
N LYS A 213 11.49 22.34 -13.25
CA LYS A 213 12.89 21.94 -13.21
C LYS A 213 13.21 21.14 -11.94
N ALA A 214 12.73 21.57 -10.78
CA ALA A 214 12.91 20.86 -9.53
C ALA A 214 12.18 19.48 -9.54
N GLU A 215 10.96 19.42 -10.08
CA GLU A 215 10.21 18.16 -10.21
C GLU A 215 10.90 17.17 -11.14
N ILE A 216 11.36 17.61 -12.32
CA ILE A 216 12.10 16.75 -13.27
C ILE A 216 13.41 16.26 -12.63
N SER A 217 14.12 17.11 -11.90
CA SER A 217 15.36 16.73 -11.19
C SER A 217 15.10 15.77 -10.01
N SER A 218 13.85 15.66 -9.54
CA SER A 218 13.45 14.71 -8.49
C SER A 218 12.97 13.37 -9.06
N TYR A 219 12.35 13.39 -10.25
CA TYR A 219 11.75 12.23 -10.91
C TYR A 219 12.35 12.08 -12.31
N HIS A 220 13.59 11.60 -12.37
CA HIS A 220 14.41 11.69 -13.57
C HIS A 220 14.75 10.33 -14.22
N GLY A 221 14.20 9.23 -13.71
CA GLY A 221 14.49 7.89 -14.20
C GLY A 221 13.33 6.91 -14.04
N GLU A 222 13.54 5.71 -14.52
CA GLU A 222 12.61 4.60 -14.36
C GLU A 222 12.73 3.98 -12.98
N GLY A 223 11.59 3.63 -12.39
CA GLY A 223 11.46 3.11 -11.03
C GLY A 223 10.43 3.86 -10.21
N THR A 224 10.16 3.39 -8.99
CA THR A 224 9.25 4.09 -8.06
C THR A 224 9.85 5.40 -7.58
N CYS A 225 8.98 6.36 -7.22
CA CYS A 225 9.42 7.59 -6.56
C CYS A 225 10.26 7.27 -5.32
N THR A 226 11.28 8.08 -5.03
CA THR A 226 12.21 7.80 -3.93
C THR A 226 11.72 8.25 -2.55
N PHE A 227 10.65 9.05 -2.45
CA PHE A 227 10.06 9.39 -1.15
C PHE A 227 9.28 8.20 -0.57
N TYR A 228 9.15 8.14 0.76
CA TYR A 228 8.50 7.04 1.46
C TYR A 228 6.98 7.26 1.54
N GLY A 229 6.30 7.17 0.40
CA GLY A 229 4.86 7.13 0.27
C GLY A 229 4.32 5.71 0.20
N THR A 230 3.07 5.57 -0.26
CA THR A 230 2.38 4.27 -0.33
C THR A 230 3.07 3.29 -1.28
N ALA A 231 3.68 3.77 -2.37
CA ALA A 231 4.42 2.94 -3.32
C ALA A 231 5.52 2.13 -2.64
N ASN A 232 6.36 2.78 -1.84
CA ASN A 232 7.48 2.14 -1.15
C ASN A 232 7.07 1.42 0.13
N SER A 233 6.09 1.93 0.89
CA SER A 233 5.59 1.20 2.05
C SER A 233 4.86 -0.09 1.68
N ASN A 234 4.21 -0.19 0.51
CA ASN A 234 3.73 -1.48 -0.02
C ASN A 234 4.86 -2.51 -0.14
N GLN A 235 6.06 -2.11 -0.61
CA GLN A 235 7.18 -3.03 -0.76
C GLN A 235 7.68 -3.54 0.60
N VAL A 236 7.71 -2.66 1.61
CA VAL A 236 7.99 -3.07 3.01
C VAL A 236 6.98 -4.12 3.47
N LEU A 237 5.69 -3.88 3.23
CA LEU A 237 4.63 -4.81 3.65
C LEU A 237 4.78 -6.16 2.94
N MET A 238 4.97 -6.19 1.63
CA MET A 238 5.10 -7.43 0.85
C MET A 238 6.31 -8.25 1.32
N GLU A 239 7.43 -7.60 1.64
CA GLU A 239 8.61 -8.30 2.13
C GLU A 239 8.42 -8.85 3.56
N ILE A 240 7.85 -8.07 4.47
CA ILE A 240 7.54 -8.50 5.86
C ILE A 240 6.44 -9.59 5.89
N MET A 241 5.51 -9.56 4.95
CA MET A 241 4.50 -10.62 4.79
C MET A 241 5.08 -11.88 4.14
N GLY A 242 6.35 -11.87 3.75
CA GLY A 242 7.04 -13.01 3.16
C GLY A 242 6.62 -13.34 1.73
N LEU A 243 6.21 -12.36 0.94
CA LEU A 243 5.73 -12.52 -0.45
C LEU A 243 6.74 -12.07 -1.51
N HIS A 244 7.73 -11.26 -1.13
CA HIS A 244 8.95 -11.02 -1.91
C HIS A 244 10.03 -12.03 -1.52
N LEU A 245 11.08 -12.15 -2.31
CA LEU A 245 12.33 -12.72 -1.82
C LEU A 245 13.00 -11.74 -0.84
N PRO A 246 13.73 -12.21 0.19
CA PRO A 246 14.39 -11.33 1.16
C PRO A 246 15.30 -10.30 0.48
N GLY A 247 15.24 -9.05 0.90
CA GLY A 247 16.04 -7.95 0.37
C GLY A 247 15.63 -7.43 -1.01
N ALA A 248 14.54 -7.95 -1.60
CA ALA A 248 14.13 -7.60 -2.96
C ALA A 248 13.49 -6.21 -3.09
N ALA A 249 12.93 -5.65 -2.02
CA ALA A 249 12.04 -4.48 -2.07
C ALA A 249 12.63 -3.27 -2.79
N PHE A 250 13.91 -2.94 -2.51
CA PHE A 250 14.52 -1.66 -2.90
C PHE A 250 15.75 -1.80 -3.80
N ILE A 251 15.86 -2.90 -4.55
CA ILE A 251 16.91 -3.07 -5.55
C ILE A 251 16.57 -2.24 -6.80
N HIS A 252 17.55 -1.47 -7.29
CA HIS A 252 17.39 -0.63 -8.48
C HIS A 252 16.96 -1.46 -9.70
N PRO A 253 15.96 -1.02 -10.50
CA PRO A 253 15.33 -1.84 -11.54
C PRO A 253 16.27 -2.27 -12.68
N HIS A 254 17.31 -1.49 -13.01
CA HIS A 254 18.24 -1.76 -14.10
C HIS A 254 19.58 -2.37 -13.65
N SER A 255 19.63 -2.90 -12.42
CA SER A 255 20.85 -3.55 -11.91
C SER A 255 20.88 -5.03 -12.27
N ASP A 256 22.10 -5.58 -12.44
CA ASP A 256 22.30 -7.02 -12.59
C ASP A 256 21.77 -7.80 -11.38
N LEU A 257 21.85 -7.19 -10.20
CA LEU A 257 21.28 -7.75 -8.98
C LEU A 257 19.75 -7.92 -9.11
N ARG A 258 19.01 -6.94 -9.67
CA ARG A 258 17.57 -7.06 -9.92
C ARG A 258 17.27 -8.21 -10.89
N ASN A 259 18.04 -8.34 -11.96
CA ASN A 259 17.89 -9.43 -12.92
C ASN A 259 18.09 -10.80 -12.25
N ALA A 260 19.10 -10.91 -11.39
CA ALA A 260 19.37 -12.14 -10.63
C ALA A 260 18.23 -12.45 -9.62
N TYR A 261 17.62 -11.43 -8.98
CA TYR A 261 16.43 -11.63 -8.15
C TYR A 261 15.23 -12.13 -8.97
N ASN A 262 15.02 -11.64 -10.20
CA ASN A 262 13.94 -12.12 -11.06
C ASN A 262 14.14 -13.60 -11.45
N VAL A 263 15.39 -14.00 -11.74
CA VAL A 263 15.75 -15.41 -11.98
C VAL A 263 15.48 -16.26 -10.74
N ALA A 264 15.95 -15.83 -9.57
CA ALA A 264 15.75 -16.55 -8.31
C ALA A 264 14.26 -16.66 -7.91
N ALA A 265 13.47 -15.59 -8.13
CA ALA A 265 12.02 -15.62 -7.89
C ALA A 265 11.31 -16.62 -8.82
N THR A 266 11.77 -16.73 -10.07
CA THR A 266 11.25 -17.72 -11.03
C THR A 266 11.58 -19.14 -10.56
N GLN A 267 12.83 -19.39 -10.18
CA GLN A 267 13.25 -20.69 -9.64
C GLN A 267 12.46 -21.06 -8.39
N GLN A 268 12.24 -20.09 -7.49
CA GLN A 268 11.45 -20.30 -6.27
C GLN A 268 9.97 -20.59 -6.60
N ALA A 269 9.38 -19.88 -7.58
CA ALA A 269 8.02 -20.14 -8.02
C ALA A 269 7.84 -21.56 -8.57
N ILE A 270 8.83 -22.07 -9.30
CA ILE A 270 8.86 -23.46 -9.78
C ILE A 270 8.90 -24.43 -8.60
N LEU A 271 9.79 -24.19 -7.63
CA LEU A 271 9.95 -25.03 -6.44
C LEU A 271 8.66 -25.15 -5.62
N ILE A 272 7.96 -24.01 -5.41
CA ILE A 272 6.74 -23.97 -4.60
C ILE A 272 5.46 -24.21 -5.41
N SER A 273 5.53 -24.39 -6.74
CA SER A 273 4.39 -24.59 -7.62
C SER A 273 3.60 -25.87 -7.26
N ARG A 274 2.40 -26.01 -7.80
CA ARG A 274 1.57 -27.22 -7.64
C ARG A 274 2.26 -28.52 -8.11
N LYS A 275 3.28 -28.41 -8.97
CA LYS A 275 4.13 -29.49 -9.46
C LYS A 275 5.55 -29.47 -8.88
N GLY A 276 5.79 -28.55 -7.95
CA GLY A 276 7.07 -28.40 -7.29
C GLY A 276 7.23 -29.38 -6.11
N GLN A 277 8.41 -29.30 -5.49
CA GLN A 277 8.77 -30.17 -4.35
C GLN A 277 8.28 -29.63 -2.99
N ASP A 278 7.88 -28.35 -2.92
CA ASP A 278 7.50 -27.67 -1.67
C ASP A 278 6.29 -26.75 -1.92
N ILE A 279 5.14 -27.37 -2.11
CA ILE A 279 3.90 -26.70 -2.53
C ILE A 279 3.46 -25.68 -1.47
N ARG A 280 3.36 -24.39 -1.86
CA ARG A 280 3.03 -23.27 -0.95
C ARG A 280 1.93 -22.37 -1.53
N PRO A 281 0.65 -22.75 -1.44
CA PRO A 281 -0.46 -21.90 -1.86
C PRO A 281 -0.50 -20.58 -1.10
N ILE A 282 -0.70 -19.46 -1.79
CA ILE A 282 -0.67 -18.12 -1.16
C ILE A 282 -1.69 -17.99 -0.02
N GLY A 283 -2.87 -18.58 -0.16
CA GLY A 283 -3.90 -18.54 0.88
C GLY A 283 -3.58 -19.32 2.14
N LYS A 284 -2.60 -20.25 2.08
CA LYS A 284 -2.08 -21.01 3.24
C LYS A 284 -0.78 -20.41 3.80
N ILE A 285 -0.10 -19.52 3.04
CA ILE A 285 1.03 -18.72 3.53
C ILE A 285 0.49 -17.55 4.35
N ILE A 286 -0.46 -16.81 3.79
CA ILE A 286 -1.02 -15.60 4.41
C ILE A 286 -2.03 -15.98 5.48
N ASP A 287 -1.76 -15.52 6.69
CA ASP A 287 -2.64 -15.66 7.86
C ASP A 287 -2.67 -14.36 8.69
N GLU A 288 -3.32 -14.38 9.83
CA GLU A 288 -3.46 -13.23 10.73
C GLU A 288 -2.11 -12.67 11.19
N ARG A 289 -1.11 -13.54 11.41
CA ARG A 289 0.27 -13.14 11.78
C ARG A 289 0.91 -12.32 10.68
N SER A 290 0.66 -12.67 9.41
CA SER A 290 1.18 -11.93 8.25
C SER A 290 0.67 -10.50 8.24
N PHE A 291 -0.62 -10.27 8.55
CA PHE A 291 -1.20 -8.93 8.62
C PHE A 291 -0.75 -8.15 9.85
N VAL A 292 -0.63 -8.79 11.01
CA VAL A 292 -0.07 -8.16 12.21
C VAL A 292 1.38 -7.73 11.95
N ASN A 293 2.20 -8.58 11.35
CA ASN A 293 3.56 -8.25 10.93
C ASN A 293 3.60 -7.09 9.93
N ALA A 294 2.66 -7.03 8.97
CA ALA A 294 2.56 -5.92 8.04
C ALA A 294 2.26 -4.59 8.75
N ILE A 295 1.33 -4.58 9.70
CA ILE A 295 1.02 -3.39 10.51
C ILE A 295 2.26 -2.98 11.33
N ILE A 296 2.98 -3.93 11.92
CA ILE A 296 4.22 -3.68 12.67
C ILE A 296 5.27 -3.03 11.76
N GLY A 297 5.49 -3.57 10.57
CA GLY A 297 6.40 -2.99 9.58
C GLY A 297 6.01 -1.59 9.14
N LEU A 298 4.72 -1.36 8.91
CA LEU A 298 4.16 -0.04 8.60
C LEU A 298 4.50 0.99 9.69
N LEU A 299 4.30 0.62 10.95
CA LEU A 299 4.51 1.48 12.12
C LEU A 299 6.00 1.73 12.39
N ALA A 300 6.82 0.68 12.34
CA ALA A 300 8.26 0.76 12.57
C ALA A 300 8.98 1.64 11.54
N THR A 301 8.45 1.71 10.32
CA THR A 301 9.02 2.52 9.24
C THR A 301 8.31 3.85 9.02
N GLY A 302 7.19 4.10 9.71
CA GLY A 302 6.39 5.32 9.54
C GLY A 302 5.76 5.43 8.15
N GLY A 303 5.23 4.32 7.63
CA GLY A 303 4.65 4.24 6.30
C GLY A 303 3.35 5.03 6.11
N SER A 304 2.75 4.89 4.93
CA SER A 304 1.59 5.66 4.50
C SER A 304 0.31 5.31 5.26
N THR A 305 -0.48 6.32 5.59
CA THR A 305 -1.84 6.16 6.15
C THR A 305 -2.80 5.45 5.20
N ASN A 306 -2.55 5.44 3.88
CA ASN A 306 -3.39 4.72 2.93
C ASN A 306 -3.50 3.21 3.24
N HIS A 307 -2.53 2.66 3.99
CA HIS A 307 -2.60 1.26 4.45
C HIS A 307 -3.69 0.99 5.47
N THR A 308 -4.25 2.01 6.14
CA THR A 308 -5.45 1.82 6.98
C THR A 308 -6.72 1.58 6.13
N LEU A 309 -6.63 1.76 4.81
CA LEU A 309 -7.65 1.34 3.83
C LEU A 309 -7.24 0.02 3.14
N HIS A 310 -5.97 -0.07 2.71
CA HIS A 310 -5.52 -1.21 1.90
C HIS A 310 -5.41 -2.51 2.70
N LEU A 311 -4.82 -2.48 3.90
CA LEU A 311 -4.66 -3.69 4.72
C LEU A 311 -6.00 -4.31 5.13
N PRO A 312 -7.03 -3.57 5.58
CA PRO A 312 -8.36 -4.14 5.80
C PRO A 312 -8.97 -4.79 4.55
N ALA A 313 -8.86 -4.16 3.37
CA ALA A 313 -9.35 -4.74 2.12
C ALA A 313 -8.57 -6.00 1.71
N MET A 314 -7.25 -6.00 1.87
CA MET A 314 -6.38 -7.15 1.59
C MET A 314 -6.68 -8.31 2.55
N ALA A 315 -6.88 -8.02 3.83
CA ALA A 315 -7.21 -9.01 4.85
C ALA A 315 -8.59 -9.64 4.59
N ALA A 316 -9.57 -8.83 4.21
CA ALA A 316 -10.90 -9.31 3.84
C ALA A 316 -10.85 -10.33 2.70
N ALA A 317 -9.97 -10.14 1.70
CA ALA A 317 -9.77 -11.11 0.62
C ALA A 317 -9.23 -12.47 1.09
N ALA A 318 -8.60 -12.53 2.27
CA ALA A 318 -8.16 -13.75 2.94
C ALA A 318 -9.16 -14.27 3.99
N GLY A 319 -10.35 -13.69 4.09
CA GLY A 319 -11.31 -13.99 5.14
C GLY A 319 -10.91 -13.50 6.53
N ILE A 320 -10.06 -12.46 6.61
CA ILE A 320 -9.54 -11.90 7.86
C ILE A 320 -10.13 -10.51 8.08
N LYS A 321 -10.67 -10.24 9.26
CA LYS A 321 -11.29 -8.96 9.63
C LYS A 321 -10.33 -8.12 10.47
N LEU A 322 -9.69 -7.11 9.85
CA LEU A 322 -8.89 -6.11 10.54
C LEU A 322 -9.74 -4.89 10.90
N LEU A 323 -9.47 -4.28 12.04
CA LEU A 323 -10.08 -3.03 12.48
C LEU A 323 -9.00 -1.99 12.78
N TRP A 324 -9.34 -0.72 12.76
CA TRP A 324 -8.40 0.37 13.06
C TRP A 324 -7.86 0.32 14.50
N GLU A 325 -8.62 -0.27 15.44
CA GLU A 325 -8.17 -0.51 16.81
C GLU A 325 -6.93 -1.44 16.87
N ASP A 326 -6.78 -2.37 15.92
CA ASP A 326 -5.61 -3.25 15.87
C ASP A 326 -4.35 -2.45 15.52
N PHE A 327 -4.48 -1.47 14.60
CA PHE A 327 -3.39 -0.54 14.25
C PHE A 327 -3.04 0.38 15.42
N GLU A 328 -4.04 0.90 16.12
CA GLU A 328 -3.83 1.78 17.27
C GLU A 328 -3.12 1.07 18.41
N ASP A 329 -3.55 -0.14 18.75
CA ASP A 329 -2.97 -0.92 19.84
C ASP A 329 -1.52 -1.31 19.52
N LEU A 330 -1.22 -1.72 18.28
CA LEU A 330 0.14 -1.96 17.83
C LEU A 330 0.98 -0.68 17.83
N SER A 331 0.41 0.47 17.41
CA SER A 331 1.11 1.76 17.37
C SER A 331 1.60 2.22 18.75
N LYS A 332 0.94 1.80 19.84
CA LYS A 332 1.36 2.12 21.21
C LYS A 332 2.66 1.43 21.63
N ILE A 333 2.97 0.26 21.06
CA ILE A 333 4.09 -0.59 21.47
C ILE A 333 5.20 -0.69 20.42
N ILE A 334 4.90 -0.42 19.14
CA ILE A 334 5.88 -0.49 18.07
C ILE A 334 6.58 0.86 17.91
N PRO A 335 7.90 0.93 18.11
CA PRO A 335 8.66 2.18 17.96
C PRO A 335 8.89 2.53 16.49
N LEU A 336 9.10 3.82 16.21
CA LEU A 336 9.55 4.30 14.90
C LEU A 336 11.07 4.11 14.78
N LEU A 337 11.50 3.23 13.88
CA LEU A 337 12.90 2.87 13.66
C LEU A 337 13.53 3.58 12.47
N ALA A 338 12.72 4.08 11.52
CA ALA A 338 13.20 4.69 10.30
C ALA A 338 12.71 6.14 10.14
N LYS A 339 13.63 7.04 9.72
CA LYS A 339 13.34 8.42 9.33
C LYS A 339 13.59 8.63 7.84
N VAL A 340 12.60 8.30 7.02
CA VAL A 340 12.57 8.53 5.58
C VAL A 340 11.54 9.61 5.28
N TYR A 341 11.77 10.46 4.26
CA TYR A 341 10.85 11.55 3.91
C TYR A 341 9.41 11.04 3.68
N PRO A 342 8.37 11.57 4.36
CA PRO A 342 8.30 12.88 5.04
C PRO A 342 8.67 12.91 6.53
N ASN A 343 8.97 11.77 7.17
CA ASN A 343 9.34 11.74 8.59
C ASN A 343 10.79 12.21 8.85
N GLY A 344 11.64 12.19 7.82
CA GLY A 344 13.03 12.65 7.81
C GLY A 344 13.39 13.27 6.47
N SER A 345 14.70 13.52 6.23
CA SER A 345 15.21 14.06 4.97
C SER A 345 15.62 12.97 3.96
N ALA A 346 15.97 11.78 4.45
CA ALA A 346 16.46 10.68 3.62
C ALA A 346 15.40 10.17 2.63
N ASP A 347 15.86 9.64 1.51
CA ASP A 347 15.04 8.91 0.55
C ASP A 347 15.13 7.39 0.75
N ILE A 348 14.43 6.61 -0.07
CA ILE A 348 14.35 5.16 0.08
C ILE A 348 15.66 4.44 -0.31
N ASN A 349 16.47 5.01 -1.22
CA ASN A 349 17.76 4.44 -1.56
C ASN A 349 18.75 4.62 -0.39
N GLN A 350 18.69 5.77 0.29
CA GLN A 350 19.47 6.02 1.50
C GLN A 350 19.02 5.12 2.66
N PHE A 351 17.71 4.85 2.79
CA PHE A 351 17.19 3.86 3.73
C PHE A 351 17.76 2.46 3.44
N HIS A 352 17.73 2.03 2.18
CA HIS A 352 18.30 0.74 1.78
C HIS A 352 19.79 0.66 2.08
N ALA A 353 20.56 1.68 1.71
CA ALA A 353 22.00 1.77 2.00
C ALA A 353 22.31 1.83 3.49
N ALA A 354 21.43 2.36 4.33
CA ALA A 354 21.58 2.43 5.78
C ALA A 354 21.36 1.08 6.51
N GLY A 355 20.95 0.02 5.80
CA GLY A 355 20.69 -1.33 6.34
C GLY A 355 19.34 -1.92 5.95
N GLY A 356 18.43 -1.10 5.41
CA GLY A 356 17.21 -1.51 4.74
C GLY A 356 16.31 -2.49 5.49
N MET A 357 15.73 -3.42 4.74
CA MET A 357 14.75 -4.38 5.27
C MET A 357 15.36 -5.41 6.20
N SER A 358 16.56 -5.91 5.91
CA SER A 358 17.27 -6.88 6.75
C SER A 358 17.50 -6.33 8.17
N PHE A 359 17.90 -5.05 8.29
CA PHE A 359 18.01 -4.38 9.57
C PHE A 359 16.67 -4.28 10.31
N ILE A 360 15.63 -3.77 9.64
CA ILE A 360 14.30 -3.58 10.25
C ILE A 360 13.71 -4.91 10.74
N ILE A 361 13.71 -5.93 9.88
CA ILE A 361 13.19 -7.26 10.22
C ILE A 361 14.01 -7.87 11.37
N GLY A 362 15.34 -7.80 11.29
CA GLY A 362 16.22 -8.33 12.30
C GLY A 362 16.04 -7.66 13.67
N GLU A 363 15.96 -6.33 13.74
CA GLU A 363 15.72 -5.59 14.99
C GLU A 363 14.39 -5.98 15.65
N LEU A 364 13.33 -6.04 14.84
CA LEU A 364 12.00 -6.40 15.34
C LEU A 364 11.92 -7.85 15.81
N LEU A 365 12.58 -8.79 15.12
CA LEU A 365 12.65 -10.21 15.52
C LEU A 365 13.48 -10.39 16.79
N ASP A 366 14.62 -9.72 16.91
CA ASP A 366 15.51 -9.84 18.06
C ASP A 366 14.85 -9.35 19.35
N GLU A 367 14.03 -8.32 19.26
CA GLU A 367 13.33 -7.74 20.42
C GLU A 367 11.90 -8.32 20.61
N GLY A 368 11.52 -9.36 19.83
CA GLY A 368 10.22 -10.03 19.94
C GLY A 368 9.03 -9.15 19.51
N LEU A 369 9.27 -8.19 18.63
CA LEU A 369 8.25 -7.29 18.10
C LEU A 369 7.73 -7.72 16.72
N LEU A 370 8.14 -8.88 16.21
CA LEU A 370 7.66 -9.45 14.95
C LEU A 370 7.47 -10.95 15.13
N ASP A 371 6.40 -11.52 14.61
CA ASP A 371 6.19 -12.96 14.65
C ASP A 371 6.96 -13.65 13.52
N GLY A 372 8.16 -14.15 13.88
CA GLY A 372 9.04 -14.84 12.95
C GLY A 372 8.54 -16.21 12.49
N SER A 373 7.48 -16.77 13.13
CA SER A 373 6.90 -18.06 12.75
C SER A 373 5.98 -17.98 11.54
N ALA A 374 5.63 -16.76 11.07
CA ALA A 374 4.81 -16.54 9.91
C ALA A 374 5.42 -17.22 8.67
N LYS A 375 4.57 -17.92 7.90
CA LYS A 375 4.99 -18.63 6.68
C LYS A 375 5.36 -17.64 5.58
N THR A 376 6.23 -18.06 4.66
CA THR A 376 6.74 -17.21 3.58
C THR A 376 6.92 -18.01 2.29
N VAL A 377 7.08 -17.31 1.16
CA VAL A 377 7.40 -17.94 -0.13
C VAL A 377 8.85 -18.41 -0.21
N TRP A 378 9.73 -17.93 0.69
CA TRP A 378 11.17 -18.25 0.73
C TRP A 378 11.58 -18.76 2.11
N GLY A 379 12.51 -19.73 2.13
CA GLY A 379 12.98 -20.31 3.38
C GLY A 379 11.88 -21.07 4.13
N LYS A 380 12.00 -21.19 5.44
CA LYS A 380 11.00 -21.89 6.29
C LYS A 380 9.92 -20.93 6.80
N ASN A 381 10.32 -19.74 7.18
CA ASN A 381 9.47 -18.72 7.79
C ASN A 381 10.18 -17.35 7.78
N LEU A 382 9.59 -16.35 8.41
CA LEU A 382 10.10 -14.97 8.38
C LEU A 382 11.48 -14.79 9.04
N PHE A 383 11.95 -15.74 9.88
CA PHE A 383 13.31 -15.68 10.40
C PHE A 383 14.38 -15.73 9.31
N ASP A 384 14.09 -16.33 8.15
CA ASP A 384 15.01 -16.37 7.02
C ASP A 384 15.12 -15.01 6.28
N TYR A 385 14.24 -14.03 6.60
CA TYR A 385 14.20 -12.71 5.95
C TYR A 385 15.19 -11.68 6.50
N VAL A 386 15.97 -12.01 7.50
CA VAL A 386 17.13 -11.21 7.90
C VAL A 386 18.27 -11.29 6.88
N SER A 387 18.16 -12.22 5.92
CA SER A 387 19.18 -12.46 4.89
C SER A 387 19.18 -11.33 3.85
N GLU A 388 20.37 -10.98 3.39
CA GLU A 388 20.59 -10.14 2.23
C GLU A 388 21.31 -10.93 1.14
N ALA A 389 21.05 -10.62 -0.13
CA ALA A 389 21.75 -11.24 -1.24
C ALA A 389 22.71 -10.27 -1.92
N ASN A 390 23.91 -10.76 -2.22
CA ASN A 390 24.87 -10.10 -3.07
C ASN A 390 25.07 -10.90 -4.36
N LEU A 391 25.51 -10.22 -5.40
CA LEU A 391 25.83 -10.85 -6.67
C LEU A 391 27.28 -11.34 -6.64
N LYS A 392 27.48 -12.65 -6.83
CA LYS A 392 28.80 -13.26 -7.03
C LYS A 392 28.73 -14.17 -8.24
N ASP A 393 29.61 -13.94 -9.22
CA ASP A 393 29.64 -14.71 -10.48
C ASP A 393 28.26 -14.83 -11.14
N SER A 394 27.54 -13.70 -11.22
CA SER A 394 26.16 -13.56 -11.76
C SER A 394 25.10 -14.41 -11.04
N LYS A 395 25.41 -14.93 -9.83
CA LYS A 395 24.47 -15.68 -8.99
C LYS A 395 24.22 -14.96 -7.67
N LEU A 396 23.00 -15.08 -7.13
CA LEU A 396 22.70 -14.59 -5.79
C LEU A 396 23.35 -15.47 -4.74
N VAL A 397 24.10 -14.84 -3.83
CA VAL A 397 24.64 -15.47 -2.65
C VAL A 397 24.01 -14.80 -1.42
N TRP A 398 23.33 -15.59 -0.62
CA TRP A 398 22.59 -15.14 0.55
C TRP A 398 23.48 -15.13 1.79
N HIS A 399 23.53 -13.98 2.47
CA HIS A 399 24.19 -13.80 3.75
C HIS A 399 23.11 -13.81 4.84
N LYS A 400 23.25 -14.72 5.80
CA LYS A 400 22.25 -14.93 6.87
C LYS A 400 22.44 -14.04 8.10
N GLU A 401 23.32 -13.06 8.00
CA GLU A 401 23.55 -12.12 9.10
C GLU A 401 22.67 -10.88 8.91
N LYS A 402 22.06 -10.45 10.03
CA LYS A 402 21.30 -9.20 10.09
C LYS A 402 22.21 -8.02 9.72
N SER A 403 21.75 -7.14 8.83
CA SER A 403 22.42 -5.87 8.56
C SER A 403 22.52 -5.01 9.82
N LYS A 404 23.60 -4.22 9.91
CA LYS A 404 23.74 -3.18 10.92
C LYS A 404 23.15 -1.88 10.40
N SER A 405 22.82 -0.94 11.29
CA SER A 405 22.59 0.43 10.87
C SER A 405 23.91 1.08 10.48
N TYR A 406 23.99 1.55 9.25
CA TYR A 406 25.14 2.31 8.73
C TYR A 406 24.92 3.83 8.84
N ASP A 407 23.69 4.28 9.13
CA ASP A 407 23.36 5.68 9.39
C ASP A 407 22.25 5.80 10.45
N TYR A 408 22.65 6.17 11.67
CA TYR A 408 21.75 6.37 12.82
C TYR A 408 20.80 7.58 12.69
N LYS A 409 20.99 8.46 11.71
CA LYS A 409 20.02 9.50 11.40
C LYS A 409 18.82 8.95 10.63
N ILE A 410 19.02 7.84 9.92
CA ILE A 410 18.00 7.17 9.10
C ILE A 410 17.40 5.97 9.83
N LEU A 411 18.25 5.05 10.31
CA LEU A 411 17.82 3.81 10.97
C LEU A 411 18.35 3.72 12.39
N ARG A 412 17.48 3.42 13.34
CA ARG A 412 17.80 3.17 14.73
C ARG A 412 17.22 1.85 15.19
N GLY A 413 17.89 1.23 16.19
CA GLY A 413 17.40 0.02 16.84
C GLY A 413 16.24 0.27 17.79
N VAL A 414 15.56 -0.80 18.18
CA VAL A 414 14.41 -0.76 19.12
C VAL A 414 14.78 -0.16 20.48
N LYS A 415 16.02 -0.32 20.92
CA LYS A 415 16.51 0.21 22.22
C LYS A 415 16.74 1.72 22.22
N ASP A 416 17.00 2.32 21.07
CA ASP A 416 17.17 3.77 20.88
C ASP A 416 16.41 4.25 19.65
N PRO A 417 15.07 4.16 19.61
CA PRO A 417 14.28 4.48 18.43
C PRO A 417 14.17 5.99 18.20
N HIS A 418 13.78 6.38 16.98
CA HIS A 418 13.45 7.77 16.69
C HIS A 418 12.24 8.29 17.47
N GLN A 419 11.24 7.41 17.69
CA GLN A 419 10.07 7.66 18.55
C GLN A 419 9.68 6.35 19.23
N LYS A 420 9.15 6.43 20.45
CA LYS A 420 8.75 5.25 21.25
C LYS A 420 7.47 4.58 20.78
N ASN A 421 6.75 5.18 19.83
CA ASN A 421 5.50 4.67 19.27
C ASN A 421 5.45 4.89 17.76
N GLY A 422 4.55 4.19 17.06
CA GLY A 422 4.42 4.22 15.61
C GLY A 422 3.78 5.49 15.03
N GLY A 423 3.30 6.39 15.88
CA GLY A 423 2.77 7.68 15.45
C GLY A 423 1.45 7.63 14.68
N LEU A 424 0.79 6.49 14.58
CA LEU A 424 -0.55 6.34 14.02
C LEU A 424 -1.57 6.25 15.14
N LYS A 425 -2.62 7.06 15.08
CA LYS A 425 -3.68 7.08 16.09
C LYS A 425 -5.06 7.08 15.47
N MET A 426 -6.01 6.49 16.18
CA MET A 426 -7.42 6.58 15.87
C MET A 426 -8.03 7.74 16.64
N LEU A 427 -8.85 8.51 15.93
CA LEU A 427 -9.66 9.57 16.50
C LEU A 427 -11.12 9.09 16.60
N LYS A 428 -11.77 9.36 17.72
CA LYS A 428 -13.18 9.02 17.98
C LYS A 428 -13.89 10.17 18.65
N GLY A 429 -15.16 10.33 18.32
CA GLY A 429 -15.99 11.35 18.93
C GLY A 429 -17.34 11.50 18.24
N ASN A 430 -18.00 12.60 18.47
CA ASN A 430 -19.30 12.86 17.83
C ASN A 430 -19.21 13.16 16.32
N LEU A 431 -18.02 13.44 15.80
CA LEU A 431 -17.75 13.51 14.36
C LEU A 431 -17.56 12.12 13.70
N GLY A 432 -17.57 11.04 14.49
CA GLY A 432 -17.33 9.69 14.04
C GLY A 432 -15.94 9.17 14.38
N LYS A 433 -15.40 8.28 13.53
CA LYS A 433 -14.04 7.75 13.64
C LYS A 433 -13.18 8.30 12.51
N GLY A 434 -11.90 8.48 12.76
CA GLY A 434 -10.92 8.88 11.74
C GLY A 434 -9.51 8.44 12.12
N VAL A 435 -8.58 8.63 11.20
CA VAL A 435 -7.16 8.28 11.37
C VAL A 435 -6.33 9.56 11.39
N ILE A 436 -5.33 9.61 12.26
CA ILE A 436 -4.31 10.68 12.26
C ILE A 436 -2.91 10.08 12.40
N LYS A 437 -1.98 10.59 11.59
CA LYS A 437 -0.56 10.27 11.69
C LYS A 437 0.17 11.46 12.32
N ILE A 438 0.83 11.23 13.45
CA ILE A 438 1.52 12.27 14.21
C ILE A 438 3.04 12.16 14.18
N SER A 439 3.61 11.16 13.48
CA SER A 439 5.06 10.91 13.46
C SER A 439 5.90 12.07 12.91
N ALA A 440 5.30 12.98 12.13
CA ALA A 440 5.94 14.19 11.60
C ALA A 440 5.27 15.49 12.09
N VAL A 441 4.25 15.41 12.93
CA VAL A 441 3.58 16.56 13.56
C VAL A 441 4.36 16.96 14.80
N LYS A 442 4.54 18.26 15.01
CA LYS A 442 5.16 18.77 16.24
C LYS A 442 4.20 18.61 17.44
N PRO A 443 4.69 18.29 18.67
CA PRO A 443 3.85 18.07 19.83
C PRO A 443 2.89 19.23 20.18
N GLU A 444 3.30 20.49 19.92
CA GLU A 444 2.46 21.67 20.13
C GLU A 444 1.19 21.69 19.25
N HIS A 445 1.15 20.88 18.19
CA HIS A 445 0.02 20.75 17.27
C HIS A 445 -0.81 19.47 17.48
N TYR A 446 -0.51 18.65 18.50
CA TYR A 446 -1.28 17.43 18.77
C TYR A 446 -2.70 17.72 19.23
N ARG A 447 -2.95 18.91 19.81
CA ARG A 447 -4.29 19.37 20.16
C ARG A 447 -4.59 20.69 19.49
N ILE A 448 -5.60 20.71 18.64
CA ILE A 448 -6.12 21.89 17.95
C ILE A 448 -7.59 22.07 18.34
N VAL A 449 -7.93 23.27 18.80
CA VAL A 449 -9.31 23.70 19.02
C VAL A 449 -9.47 25.03 18.30
N ALA A 450 -10.21 25.04 17.19
CA ALA A 450 -10.34 26.21 16.35
C ALA A 450 -11.69 26.22 15.59
N PRO A 451 -12.12 27.38 15.04
CA PRO A 451 -13.30 27.45 14.21
C PRO A 451 -13.11 26.70 12.89
N ALA A 452 -14.17 26.09 12.39
CA ALA A 452 -14.21 25.42 11.10
C ALA A 452 -14.36 26.42 9.94
N MET A 453 -13.78 26.07 8.80
CA MET A 453 -14.19 26.56 7.50
C MET A 453 -14.41 25.37 6.57
N VAL A 454 -15.59 25.31 5.94
CA VAL A 454 -16.11 24.10 5.30
C VAL A 454 -16.07 24.23 3.78
N PHE A 455 -15.51 23.23 3.13
CA PHE A 455 -15.36 23.11 1.69
C PHE A 455 -15.85 21.75 1.19
N ASN A 456 -16.28 21.69 -0.06
CA ASN A 456 -16.70 20.44 -0.70
C ASN A 456 -15.65 19.89 -1.69
N ASN A 457 -14.58 20.63 -1.95
CA ASN A 457 -13.45 20.21 -2.78
C ASN A 457 -12.16 20.95 -2.37
N GLN A 458 -11.00 20.51 -2.85
CA GLN A 458 -9.72 21.13 -2.53
C GLN A 458 -9.42 22.42 -3.31
N GLU A 459 -10.08 22.65 -4.44
CA GLU A 459 -9.86 23.85 -5.26
C GLU A 459 -10.41 25.09 -4.55
N ASP A 460 -11.58 24.99 -3.91
CA ASP A 460 -12.15 26.08 -3.11
C ASP A 460 -11.24 26.45 -1.92
N VAL A 461 -10.53 25.46 -1.35
CA VAL A 461 -9.53 25.72 -0.30
C VAL A 461 -8.35 26.53 -0.84
N LYS A 462 -7.89 26.23 -2.06
CA LYS A 462 -6.82 26.99 -2.72
C LYS A 462 -7.25 28.43 -2.97
N GLU A 463 -8.44 28.62 -3.48
CA GLU A 463 -9.00 29.96 -3.73
C GLU A 463 -9.12 30.76 -2.43
N ALA A 464 -9.65 30.14 -1.37
CA ALA A 464 -9.74 30.78 -0.06
C ALA A 464 -8.36 31.15 0.52
N TYR A 465 -7.34 30.32 0.30
CA TYR A 465 -5.96 30.63 0.70
C TYR A 465 -5.40 31.81 -0.07
N HIS A 466 -5.53 31.86 -1.40
CA HIS A 466 -5.05 32.96 -2.22
C HIS A 466 -5.74 34.29 -1.90
N ASN A 467 -7.00 34.23 -1.48
CA ASN A 467 -7.77 35.40 -1.01
C ASN A 467 -7.48 35.79 0.46
N GLY A 468 -6.54 35.09 1.13
CA GLY A 468 -6.16 35.38 2.52
C GLY A 468 -7.21 35.01 3.58
N LEU A 469 -8.27 34.31 3.21
CA LEU A 469 -9.39 33.96 4.11
C LEU A 469 -8.99 32.94 5.18
N LEU A 470 -7.89 32.18 4.95
CA LEU A 470 -7.38 31.15 5.85
C LEU A 470 -6.30 31.66 6.82
N ASN A 471 -5.93 32.95 6.79
CA ASN A 471 -4.87 33.53 7.63
C ASN A 471 -5.34 33.74 9.08
N LYS A 472 -5.66 32.65 9.79
CA LYS A 472 -6.12 32.60 11.18
C LYS A 472 -6.01 31.19 11.74
N ASP A 473 -6.19 31.02 13.06
CA ASP A 473 -6.39 29.71 13.66
C ASP A 473 -7.66 29.07 13.07
N ILE A 474 -7.54 27.84 12.50
CA ILE A 474 -8.63 27.27 11.72
C ILE A 474 -8.56 25.73 11.61
N VAL A 475 -9.72 25.10 11.59
CA VAL A 475 -9.88 23.71 11.13
C VAL A 475 -10.50 23.75 9.72
N VAL A 476 -9.71 23.40 8.71
CA VAL A 476 -10.20 23.25 7.34
C VAL A 476 -10.96 21.92 7.22
N VAL A 477 -12.22 21.97 6.84
CA VAL A 477 -13.08 20.79 6.66
C VAL A 477 -13.34 20.59 5.17
N VAL A 478 -12.90 19.45 4.63
CA VAL A 478 -13.15 19.09 3.22
C VAL A 478 -13.98 17.82 3.21
N ARG A 479 -15.27 17.95 2.89
CA ARG A 479 -16.25 16.86 2.94
C ARG A 479 -16.69 16.39 1.56
N PHE A 480 -17.43 15.29 1.49
CA PHE A 480 -17.85 14.62 0.25
C PHE A 480 -16.66 14.13 -0.60
N GLN A 481 -15.58 13.74 0.06
CA GLN A 481 -14.41 13.17 -0.56
C GLN A 481 -14.26 11.66 -0.22
N GLY A 482 -15.26 11.08 0.41
CA GLY A 482 -15.28 9.67 0.78
C GLY A 482 -15.43 8.72 -0.41
N PRO A 483 -15.33 7.39 -0.17
CA PRO A 483 -15.38 6.38 -1.22
C PRO A 483 -16.66 6.40 -2.04
N LYS A 484 -17.83 6.56 -1.41
CA LYS A 484 -19.13 6.63 -2.13
C LYS A 484 -19.33 7.97 -2.80
N ALA A 485 -18.97 9.06 -2.12
CA ALA A 485 -19.21 10.42 -2.63
C ALA A 485 -18.34 10.72 -3.84
N ASN A 486 -17.02 10.45 -3.78
CA ASN A 486 -16.09 10.91 -4.82
C ASN A 486 -14.97 9.91 -5.15
N GLY A 487 -15.07 8.64 -4.74
CA GLY A 487 -14.00 7.67 -4.98
C GLY A 487 -12.73 7.93 -4.18
N MET A 488 -12.79 8.78 -3.16
CA MET A 488 -11.71 9.07 -2.20
C MET A 488 -10.39 9.54 -2.85
N PRO A 489 -10.42 10.65 -3.64
CA PRO A 489 -9.23 11.19 -4.28
C PRO A 489 -8.20 11.66 -3.25
N GLU A 490 -6.91 11.66 -3.60
CA GLU A 490 -5.87 12.28 -2.76
C GLU A 490 -5.98 13.80 -2.75
N LEU A 491 -6.08 14.38 -1.57
CA LEU A 491 -6.15 15.84 -1.36
C LEU A 491 -4.72 16.43 -1.24
N HIS A 492 -3.89 16.22 -2.27
CA HIS A 492 -2.46 16.53 -2.26
C HIS A 492 -2.16 18.03 -2.20
N ALA A 493 -3.03 18.87 -2.75
CA ALA A 493 -2.80 20.31 -2.84
C ALA A 493 -2.90 21.01 -1.48
N LEU A 494 -3.52 20.39 -0.48
CA LEU A 494 -3.75 21.01 0.83
C LEU A 494 -2.50 21.07 1.70
N THR A 495 -1.59 20.09 1.59
CA THR A 495 -0.40 20.02 2.47
C THR A 495 0.50 21.25 2.38
N PRO A 496 0.90 21.77 1.19
CA PRO A 496 1.70 22.99 1.11
C PRO A 496 0.99 24.20 1.70
N ILE A 497 -0.30 24.37 1.41
CA ILE A 497 -1.13 25.48 1.89
C ILE A 497 -1.19 25.49 3.42
N LEU A 498 -1.61 24.39 4.01
CA LEU A 498 -1.77 24.27 5.46
C LEU A 498 -0.42 24.36 6.19
N SER A 499 0.65 23.83 5.59
CA SER A 499 2.01 23.96 6.13
C SER A 499 2.49 25.42 6.11
N ASN A 500 2.18 26.19 5.06
CA ASN A 500 2.50 27.63 5.03
C ASN A 500 1.78 28.40 6.13
N LEU A 501 0.49 28.10 6.37
CA LEU A 501 -0.27 28.74 7.45
C LEU A 501 0.33 28.42 8.83
N GLN A 502 0.80 27.19 9.05
CA GLN A 502 1.52 26.83 10.29
C GLN A 502 2.87 27.58 10.40
N ASP A 503 3.61 27.72 9.30
CA ASP A 503 4.87 28.47 9.28
C ASP A 503 4.63 29.98 9.56
N MET A 504 3.43 30.51 9.28
CA MET A 504 2.99 31.86 9.66
C MET A 504 2.57 31.97 11.15
N GLY A 505 2.56 30.86 11.89
CA GLY A 505 2.24 30.79 13.32
C GLY A 505 0.80 30.46 13.67
N PHE A 506 -0.05 30.15 12.68
CA PHE A 506 -1.45 29.77 12.94
C PHE A 506 -1.58 28.31 13.38
N LYS A 507 -2.57 28.05 14.24
CA LYS A 507 -2.99 26.69 14.63
C LYS A 507 -3.95 26.14 13.58
N VAL A 508 -3.45 25.26 12.74
CA VAL A 508 -4.18 24.76 11.57
C VAL A 508 -4.30 23.24 11.64
N ALA A 509 -5.50 22.72 11.34
CA ALA A 509 -5.75 21.29 11.16
C ALA A 509 -6.66 21.04 9.96
N LEU A 510 -6.70 19.79 9.51
CA LEU A 510 -7.59 19.30 8.45
C LEU A 510 -8.53 18.24 9.00
N ILE A 511 -9.79 18.25 8.55
CA ILE A 511 -10.74 17.14 8.69
C ILE A 511 -11.28 16.79 7.32
N THR A 512 -11.31 15.50 6.97
CA THR A 512 -11.91 15.03 5.72
C THR A 512 -12.36 13.58 5.80
N ASP A 513 -13.46 13.26 5.12
CA ASP A 513 -13.87 11.89 4.81
C ASP A 513 -13.08 11.28 3.64
N GLY A 514 -12.23 12.09 2.99
CA GLY A 514 -11.28 11.69 1.96
C GLY A 514 -9.94 11.18 2.53
N ARG A 515 -8.94 11.09 1.65
CA ARG A 515 -7.57 10.69 1.99
C ARG A 515 -6.54 11.74 1.59
N MET A 516 -5.41 11.71 2.25
CA MET A 516 -4.26 12.54 1.91
C MET A 516 -3.21 11.73 1.17
N SER A 517 -2.27 12.41 0.51
CA SER A 517 -1.07 11.77 -0.03
C SER A 517 -0.30 11.03 1.07
N GLY A 518 0.25 9.86 0.75
CA GLY A 518 1.10 9.09 1.66
C GLY A 518 2.34 9.84 2.16
N ALA A 519 2.73 10.91 1.49
CA ALA A 519 3.82 11.82 1.88
C ALA A 519 3.36 13.00 2.76
N SER A 520 2.07 13.10 3.11
CA SER A 520 1.55 14.11 4.03
C SER A 520 1.85 13.73 5.49
N GLY A 521 2.02 14.71 6.38
CA GLY A 521 2.24 14.36 7.78
C GLY A 521 2.66 15.48 8.72
N ARG A 522 2.97 16.70 8.25
CA ARG A 522 3.37 17.81 9.13
C ARG A 522 2.18 18.53 9.77
N VAL A 523 1.06 18.58 9.09
CA VAL A 523 -0.18 19.21 9.58
C VAL A 523 -1.06 18.15 10.21
N PRO A 524 -1.59 18.36 11.43
CA PRO A 524 -2.54 17.42 12.02
C PRO A 524 -3.78 17.31 11.13
N SER A 525 -4.04 16.09 10.66
CA SER A 525 -5.10 15.81 9.69
C SER A 525 -5.90 14.59 10.15
N ALA A 526 -7.16 14.81 10.54
CA ALA A 526 -8.13 13.75 10.76
C ALA A 526 -8.70 13.34 9.39
N ILE A 527 -8.28 12.17 8.90
CA ILE A 527 -8.63 11.67 7.57
C ILE A 527 -9.43 10.37 7.64
N HIS A 528 -10.00 9.97 6.52
CA HIS A 528 -10.85 8.78 6.40
C HIS A 528 -12.07 8.82 7.33
N VAL A 529 -12.55 10.03 7.67
CA VAL A 529 -13.65 10.19 8.65
C VAL A 529 -14.87 9.39 8.20
N THR A 530 -15.33 8.53 9.10
CA THR A 530 -16.48 7.65 8.84
C THR A 530 -17.48 7.72 10.01
N PRO A 531 -18.81 7.73 9.75
CA PRO A 531 -19.47 7.68 8.43
C PRO A 531 -19.14 8.92 7.57
N GLU A 532 -18.98 8.70 6.23
CA GLU A 532 -18.70 9.78 5.29
C GLU A 532 -19.88 10.75 5.12
N ALA A 533 -19.64 11.93 4.57
CA ALA A 533 -20.66 12.98 4.48
C ALA A 533 -21.90 12.57 3.69
N ILE A 534 -21.76 11.81 2.59
CA ILE A 534 -22.90 11.38 1.76
C ILE A 534 -23.79 10.36 2.47
N ASP A 535 -23.24 9.60 3.40
CA ASP A 535 -23.98 8.66 4.27
C ASP A 535 -24.62 9.36 5.49
N GLY A 536 -24.60 10.70 5.52
CA GLY A 536 -25.16 11.49 6.63
C GLY A 536 -24.28 11.57 7.86
N GLY A 537 -22.99 11.19 7.75
CA GLY A 537 -22.01 11.37 8.84
C GLY A 537 -21.98 12.81 9.36
N THR A 538 -21.67 12.99 10.64
CA THR A 538 -21.69 14.31 11.31
C THR A 538 -20.81 15.34 10.61
N ILE A 539 -19.76 14.92 9.90
CA ILE A 539 -18.92 15.81 9.08
C ILE A 539 -19.75 16.60 8.06
N SER A 540 -20.86 16.06 7.56
CA SER A 540 -21.78 16.74 6.64
C SER A 540 -22.52 17.92 7.26
N LYS A 541 -22.63 17.92 8.59
CA LYS A 541 -23.42 18.90 9.36
C LYS A 541 -22.59 20.06 9.90
N ILE A 542 -21.28 20.04 9.72
CA ILE A 542 -20.38 21.11 10.14
C ILE A 542 -20.70 22.37 9.32
N GLN A 543 -20.67 23.53 9.97
CA GLN A 543 -20.85 24.85 9.39
C GLN A 543 -19.64 25.74 9.66
N ASP A 544 -19.48 26.79 8.86
CA ASP A 544 -18.42 27.78 9.08
C ASP A 544 -18.55 28.42 10.47
N GLY A 545 -17.42 28.54 11.16
CA GLY A 545 -17.36 29.09 12.51
C GLY A 545 -17.59 28.07 13.64
N ASP A 546 -18.07 26.87 13.34
CA ASP A 546 -18.23 25.81 14.34
C ASP A 546 -16.91 25.47 15.03
N LYS A 547 -16.94 25.35 16.36
CA LYS A 547 -15.76 25.01 17.13
C LYS A 547 -15.49 23.51 17.10
N ILE A 548 -14.34 23.13 16.53
CA ILE A 548 -13.90 21.74 16.40
C ILE A 548 -12.71 21.48 17.31
N GLU A 549 -12.68 20.31 17.93
CA GLU A 549 -11.57 19.80 18.72
C GLU A 549 -11.00 18.52 18.09
N ILE A 550 -9.70 18.57 17.79
CA ILE A 550 -8.87 17.42 17.43
C ILE A 550 -7.82 17.28 18.52
N ASP A 551 -7.80 16.18 19.26
CA ASP A 551 -6.76 15.89 20.23
C ASP A 551 -6.14 14.50 19.95
N ALA A 552 -4.97 14.49 19.34
CA ALA A 552 -4.24 13.28 19.04
C ALA A 552 -3.57 12.65 20.28
N ASN A 553 -3.47 13.35 21.41
CA ASN A 553 -2.94 12.76 22.65
C ASN A 553 -3.88 11.68 23.19
N ILE A 554 -5.18 11.98 23.20
CA ILE A 554 -6.22 11.13 23.77
C ILE A 554 -7.24 10.61 22.74
N GLY A 555 -7.00 10.86 21.43
CA GLY A 555 -7.81 10.31 20.35
C GLY A 555 -9.19 10.94 20.18
N ILE A 556 -9.35 12.26 20.43
CA ILE A 556 -10.64 12.96 20.33
C ILE A 556 -10.83 13.62 18.96
N LEU A 557 -12.08 13.53 18.44
CA LEU A 557 -12.57 14.21 17.26
C LEU A 557 -14.01 14.68 17.49
N ASN A 558 -14.18 15.93 17.93
CA ASN A 558 -15.48 16.47 18.34
C ASN A 558 -15.83 17.78 17.65
N LEU A 559 -17.12 17.90 17.38
CA LEU A 559 -17.81 19.15 17.08
C LEU A 559 -18.44 19.64 18.39
N ASN A 560 -18.01 20.83 18.86
CA ASN A 560 -18.44 21.40 20.14
C ASN A 560 -19.68 22.30 19.99
N GLU A 561 -20.55 21.99 19.03
CA GLU A 561 -21.77 22.73 18.72
C GLU A 561 -22.97 21.79 18.64
N ASN A 562 -24.17 22.36 18.79
CA ASN A 562 -25.40 21.57 18.59
C ASN A 562 -25.71 21.42 17.08
N TYR A 563 -25.66 20.20 16.60
CA TYR A 563 -25.91 19.87 15.20
C TYR A 563 -27.15 18.98 14.98
N SER A 564 -27.90 18.66 16.01
CA SER A 564 -29.00 17.68 15.99
C SER A 564 -30.05 18.01 14.93
N ASN A 565 -30.36 19.31 14.76
CA ASN A 565 -31.38 19.80 13.81
C ASN A 565 -30.81 20.18 12.43
N ARG A 566 -29.51 19.99 12.20
CA ARG A 566 -28.88 20.36 10.93
C ARG A 566 -29.10 19.27 9.88
N LYS A 567 -29.49 19.70 8.67
CA LYS A 567 -29.64 18.80 7.52
C LYS A 567 -28.31 18.60 6.82
N THR A 568 -28.09 17.39 6.30
CA THR A 568 -27.00 17.13 5.36
C THR A 568 -27.25 17.92 4.07
N PRO A 569 -26.32 18.77 3.63
CA PRO A 569 -26.47 19.48 2.36
C PRO A 569 -26.44 18.48 1.19
N LYS A 570 -27.17 18.80 0.13
CA LYS A 570 -27.12 18.01 -1.09
C LYS A 570 -25.82 18.30 -1.84
N LEU A 571 -25.23 17.26 -2.38
CA LEU A 571 -24.10 17.39 -3.29
C LEU A 571 -24.61 17.80 -4.66
N GLU A 572 -24.24 19.00 -5.15
CA GLU A 572 -24.70 19.55 -6.43
C GLU A 572 -23.94 18.99 -7.64
N LYS A 573 -22.72 18.45 -7.40
CA LYS A 573 -21.86 17.92 -8.47
C LYS A 573 -22.42 16.62 -9.03
N ASP A 574 -22.58 16.53 -10.34
CA ASP A 574 -22.82 15.23 -11.00
C ASP A 574 -21.53 14.39 -10.97
N LEU A 575 -21.54 13.39 -10.10
CA LEU A 575 -20.41 12.49 -9.86
C LEU A 575 -20.21 11.47 -11.00
N ASN A 576 -21.04 11.46 -12.02
CA ASN A 576 -21.01 10.47 -13.10
C ASN A 576 -20.48 11.03 -14.43
N LEU A 577 -20.19 12.32 -14.52
CA LEU A 577 -19.70 12.93 -15.75
C LEU A 577 -18.19 12.92 -15.90
N GLY A 578 -17.73 12.55 -17.09
CA GLY A 578 -16.35 12.67 -17.57
C GLY A 578 -15.39 11.59 -17.07
N PHE A 579 -14.28 11.41 -17.78
CA PHE A 579 -13.14 10.56 -17.45
C PHE A 579 -13.48 9.11 -17.01
N GLY A 580 -14.55 8.53 -17.55
CA GLY A 580 -14.98 7.17 -17.21
C GLY A 580 -15.68 7.04 -15.84
N ARG A 581 -15.98 8.13 -15.15
CA ARG A 581 -16.62 8.12 -13.81
C ARG A 581 -17.94 7.36 -13.77
N ASN A 582 -18.71 7.36 -14.88
CA ASN A 582 -19.93 6.60 -15.03
C ASN A 582 -19.70 5.08 -14.89
N LEU A 583 -18.60 4.55 -15.44
CA LEU A 583 -18.23 3.14 -15.29
C LEU A 583 -17.91 2.79 -13.83
N PHE A 584 -17.31 3.72 -13.09
CA PHE A 584 -16.97 3.54 -11.68
C PHE A 584 -18.14 3.82 -10.73
N SER A 585 -19.30 4.26 -11.23
CA SER A 585 -20.47 4.56 -10.40
C SER A 585 -20.96 3.35 -9.61
N LEU A 586 -20.87 2.14 -10.18
CA LEU A 586 -21.24 0.90 -9.52
C LEU A 586 -20.29 0.60 -8.34
N LEU A 587 -19.00 0.79 -8.52
CA LEU A 587 -18.01 0.59 -7.45
C LEU A 587 -18.24 1.60 -6.32
N ARG A 588 -18.46 2.89 -6.63
CA ARG A 588 -18.77 3.90 -5.60
C ARG A 588 -20.03 3.57 -4.82
N LYS A 589 -21.13 3.22 -5.51
CA LYS A 589 -22.42 2.90 -4.87
C LYS A 589 -22.32 1.73 -3.89
N ASN A 590 -21.45 0.76 -4.18
CA ASN A 590 -21.25 -0.45 -3.39
C ASN A 590 -19.99 -0.37 -2.49
N ALA A 591 -19.32 0.77 -2.44
CA ALA A 591 -18.15 0.93 -1.60
C ALA A 591 -18.53 0.79 -0.12
N ILE A 592 -17.73 0.05 0.62
CA ILE A 592 -17.86 -0.08 2.07
C ILE A 592 -17.14 1.08 2.77
N SER A 593 -17.31 1.18 4.09
CA SER A 593 -16.71 2.25 4.89
C SER A 593 -15.17 2.29 4.76
N ALA A 594 -14.58 3.44 5.04
CA ALA A 594 -13.13 3.61 5.06
C ALA A 594 -12.45 2.62 6.03
N GLU A 595 -13.02 2.39 7.22
CA GLU A 595 -12.50 1.44 8.20
C GLU A 595 -12.45 0.00 7.66
N SER A 596 -13.39 -0.37 6.79
CA SER A 596 -13.48 -1.71 6.18
C SER A 596 -12.68 -1.84 4.88
N GLY A 597 -12.00 -0.76 4.42
CA GLY A 597 -11.14 -0.79 3.25
C GLY A 597 -11.61 0.02 2.04
N ALA A 598 -12.74 0.72 2.13
CA ALA A 598 -13.24 1.69 1.13
C ALA A 598 -13.36 1.14 -0.32
N GLY A 599 -13.73 -0.12 -0.49
CA GLY A 599 -13.84 -0.78 -1.80
C GLY A 599 -14.95 -1.82 -1.82
N LEU A 600 -14.74 -2.92 -2.54
CA LEU A 600 -15.69 -4.03 -2.60
C LEU A 600 -15.81 -4.73 -1.24
N ASN A 601 -17.03 -5.13 -0.89
CA ASN A 601 -17.26 -5.98 0.27
C ASN A 601 -16.88 -7.43 -0.07
N LEU A 602 -15.77 -7.91 0.49
CA LEU A 602 -15.25 -9.26 0.28
C LEU A 602 -15.56 -10.20 1.46
N ILE A 603 -16.02 -9.64 2.58
CA ILE A 603 -16.55 -10.38 3.73
C ILE A 603 -18.03 -10.02 3.84
N ASN A 604 -18.90 -10.98 3.51
CA ASN A 604 -20.35 -10.82 3.73
C ASN A 604 -20.65 -11.08 5.20
N ASP A 605 -21.16 -10.08 5.90
CA ASP A 605 -21.68 -10.21 7.27
C ASP A 605 -23.04 -10.88 7.26
#